data_c9b792d2b9bfae772c1b0a91ca714e5d
#
_entry.id   c9b792d2b9bfae772c1b0a91ca714e5d
#
_cell.length_a   1.000
_cell.length_b   1.000
_cell.length_c   1.000
_cell.angle_alpha   90.00
_cell.angle_beta   90.00
_cell.angle_gamma   90.00
#
_symmetry.space_group_name_H-M   'P 1'
#
loop_
_entity.id
_entity.type
_entity.pdbx_description
1 polymer ?
#
loop_
_entity_poly.entity_id
_entity_poly.type
_entity_poly.pdbx_seq_one_letter_code
_entity_poly.pdbx_strand_id
1 'polypeptide(L)'
;MNVEIRRLYPGDDALVKRIAEDVFDEPVRADRLSAYLASSGHMMIVALADGVVGQCAAVIHRHLDKVSELYIDEVGVSPAYQRHGIARKMLDAMFALGREQGCGEAWVGTEPDNVPARAL
;
A
#
# COMPACT_ATOMS: atom_id res chain seq x y z
N MET A 1 -13.73 -10.14 -13.55
CA MET A 1 -12.54 -10.45 -12.74
C MET A 1 -12.83 -10.08 -11.29
N ASN A 2 -12.81 -11.07 -10.41
CA ASN A 2 -13.12 -10.84 -8.99
C ASN A 2 -11.83 -10.56 -8.22
N VAL A 3 -11.64 -9.30 -7.86
CA VAL A 3 -10.47 -8.86 -7.10
C VAL A 3 -10.94 -8.13 -5.85
N GLU A 4 -10.49 -8.59 -4.70
CA GLU A 4 -10.78 -7.96 -3.42
C GLU A 4 -9.67 -6.99 -3.05
N ILE A 5 -10.01 -5.75 -2.72
CA ILE A 5 -9.07 -4.76 -2.21
C ILE A 5 -9.17 -4.79 -0.69
N ARG A 6 -8.05 -5.06 -0.02
CA ARG A 6 -8.08 -5.31 1.42
C ARG A 6 -6.87 -4.72 2.12
N ARG A 7 -7.10 -4.05 3.25
CA ARG A 7 -6.02 -3.64 4.13
C ARG A 7 -5.54 -4.83 4.96
N LEU A 8 -4.22 -4.97 5.09
CA LEU A 8 -3.62 -5.97 5.98
C LEU A 8 -3.42 -5.39 7.37
N TYR A 9 -3.72 -6.17 8.39
CA TYR A 9 -3.52 -5.85 9.79
C TYR A 9 -2.55 -6.84 10.42
N PRO A 10 -2.00 -6.52 11.62
CA PRO A 10 -1.21 -7.53 12.34
C PRO A 10 -2.02 -8.83 12.48
N GLY A 11 -1.38 -9.94 12.16
CA GLY A 11 -2.04 -11.24 12.16
C GLY A 11 -2.55 -11.70 10.81
N ASP A 12 -2.54 -10.83 9.80
CA ASP A 12 -3.01 -11.18 8.45
C ASP A 12 -1.91 -11.81 7.58
N ASP A 13 -0.81 -12.24 8.18
CA ASP A 13 0.34 -12.84 7.46
C ASP A 13 -0.08 -13.98 6.55
N ALA A 14 -1.10 -14.75 6.95
CA ALA A 14 -1.57 -15.89 6.17
C ALA A 14 -2.14 -15.49 4.80
N LEU A 15 -2.61 -14.26 4.67
CA LEU A 15 -3.16 -13.77 3.40
C LEU A 15 -2.07 -13.52 2.34
N VAL A 16 -0.80 -13.45 2.74
CA VAL A 16 0.32 -13.12 1.87
C VAL A 16 1.18 -14.35 1.58
N LYS A 17 0.59 -15.53 1.55
CA LYS A 17 1.33 -16.78 1.28
C LYS A 17 1.55 -17.02 -0.20
N ARG A 18 0.60 -16.62 -1.04
CA ARG A 18 0.69 -16.79 -2.47
C ARG A 18 0.72 -15.41 -3.11
N ILE A 19 1.81 -15.11 -3.81
CA ILE A 19 2.04 -13.81 -4.41
C ILE A 19 2.35 -14.01 -5.89
N ALA A 20 1.62 -13.32 -6.76
CA ALA A 20 1.84 -13.36 -8.19
C ALA A 20 3.17 -12.67 -8.56
N GLU A 21 3.65 -12.92 -9.77
CA GLU A 21 4.93 -12.36 -10.20
C GLU A 21 4.89 -10.84 -10.27
N ASP A 22 6.02 -10.23 -10.01
CA ASP A 22 6.27 -8.78 -10.15
C ASP A 22 5.38 -7.89 -9.27
N VAL A 23 4.73 -8.44 -8.25
CA VAL A 23 3.98 -7.64 -7.28
C VAL A 23 4.96 -6.92 -6.35
N PHE A 24 6.02 -7.60 -5.92
CA PHE A 24 7.11 -7.02 -5.14
C PHE A 24 8.42 -7.17 -5.91
N ASP A 25 9.37 -6.28 -5.64
CA ASP A 25 10.68 -6.33 -6.29
C ASP A 25 11.49 -7.56 -5.88
N GLU A 26 11.30 -8.02 -4.64
CA GLU A 26 12.02 -9.16 -4.07
C GLU A 26 11.04 -10.07 -3.33
N PRO A 27 11.42 -11.33 -3.06
CA PRO A 27 10.57 -12.23 -2.28
C PRO A 27 10.25 -11.65 -0.90
N VAL A 28 8.98 -11.77 -0.51
CA VAL A 28 8.53 -11.31 0.81
C VAL A 28 9.04 -12.25 1.88
N ARG A 29 9.69 -11.70 2.90
CA ARG A 29 10.19 -12.46 4.04
C ARG A 29 9.19 -12.39 5.18
N ALA A 30 8.92 -13.54 5.80
CA ALA A 30 7.93 -13.64 6.88
C ALA A 30 8.27 -12.71 8.05
N ASP A 31 9.56 -12.60 8.42
CA ASP A 31 9.99 -11.76 9.52
C ASP A 31 9.75 -10.26 9.23
N ARG A 32 10.00 -9.84 7.99
CA ARG A 32 9.78 -8.45 7.58
C ARG A 32 8.30 -8.13 7.45
N LEU A 33 7.52 -9.07 6.95
CA LEU A 33 6.06 -8.90 6.85
C LEU A 33 5.46 -8.67 8.23
N SER A 34 5.78 -9.54 9.20
CA SER A 34 5.26 -9.39 10.56
C SER A 34 5.67 -8.07 11.18
N ALA A 35 6.94 -7.66 11.03
CA ALA A 35 7.44 -6.40 11.55
C ALA A 35 6.73 -5.21 10.89
N TYR A 36 6.53 -5.26 9.59
CA TYR A 36 5.82 -4.20 8.86
C TYR A 36 4.40 -4.02 9.39
N LEU A 37 3.65 -5.12 9.49
CA LEU A 37 2.25 -5.07 9.93
C LEU A 37 2.11 -4.61 11.38
N ALA A 38 3.12 -4.88 12.22
CA ALA A 38 3.13 -4.47 13.61
C ALA A 38 3.58 -3.01 13.81
N SER A 39 4.18 -2.39 12.81
CA SER A 39 4.72 -1.04 12.92
C SER A 39 3.63 0.00 12.75
N SER A 40 3.44 0.83 13.77
CA SER A 40 2.48 1.93 13.71
C SER A 40 2.86 2.91 12.60
N GLY A 41 1.87 3.28 11.78
CA GLY A 41 2.08 4.20 10.69
C GLY A 41 2.54 3.57 9.38
N HIS A 42 2.83 2.26 9.38
CA HIS A 42 3.04 1.51 8.13
C HIS A 42 1.73 0.84 7.74
N MET A 43 1.32 1.04 6.49
CA MET A 43 0.05 0.51 6.01
C MET A 43 0.25 -0.25 4.71
N MET A 44 -0.43 -1.37 4.58
CA MET A 44 -0.37 -2.22 3.40
C MET A 44 -1.79 -2.52 2.93
N ILE A 45 -2.05 -2.23 1.67
CA ILE A 45 -3.27 -2.66 0.99
C ILE A 45 -2.87 -3.64 -0.09
N VAL A 46 -3.62 -4.72 -0.22
CA VAL A 46 -3.39 -5.73 -1.24
C VAL A 46 -4.63 -5.92 -2.09
N ALA A 47 -4.41 -6.37 -3.31
CA ALA A 47 -5.44 -6.87 -4.20
C ALA A 47 -5.34 -8.38 -4.19
N LEU A 48 -6.44 -9.05 -3.87
CA LEU A 48 -6.51 -10.50 -3.74
C LEU A 48 -7.36 -11.11 -4.84
N ALA A 49 -6.80 -12.08 -5.56
CA ALA A 49 -7.49 -12.88 -6.55
C ALA A 49 -6.76 -14.22 -6.63
N ASP A 50 -7.13 -15.16 -5.77
CA ASP A 50 -6.39 -16.41 -5.60
C ASP A 50 -4.92 -16.14 -5.26
N GLY A 51 -4.72 -15.35 -4.22
CA GLY A 51 -3.41 -14.86 -3.79
C GLY A 51 -3.28 -13.37 -4.03
N VAL A 52 -2.12 -12.84 -3.68
CA VAL A 52 -1.84 -11.40 -3.82
C VAL A 52 -1.46 -11.10 -5.27
N VAL A 53 -2.26 -10.29 -5.95
CA VAL A 53 -2.00 -9.90 -7.33
C VAL A 53 -1.64 -8.42 -7.46
N GLY A 54 -1.72 -7.68 -6.36
CA GLY A 54 -1.29 -6.30 -6.29
C GLY A 54 -1.03 -5.87 -4.86
N GLN A 55 -0.23 -4.82 -4.69
CA GLN A 55 0.05 -4.25 -3.37
C GLN A 55 0.25 -2.75 -3.47
N CYS A 56 -0.07 -2.07 -2.36
CA CYS A 56 0.18 -0.65 -2.20
C CYS A 56 0.67 -0.44 -0.77
N ALA A 57 1.90 0.02 -0.63
CA ALA A 57 2.53 0.25 0.66
C ALA A 57 2.65 1.75 0.93
N ALA A 58 2.36 2.16 2.15
CA ALA A 58 2.46 3.55 2.54
C ALA A 58 2.92 3.68 3.98
N VAL A 59 3.47 4.84 4.28
CA VAL A 59 3.89 5.21 5.62
C VAL A 59 3.34 6.59 5.95
N ILE A 60 2.99 6.81 7.21
CA ILE A 60 2.57 8.11 7.68
C ILE A 60 3.80 8.86 8.18
N HIS A 61 4.08 9.99 7.56
CA HIS A 61 5.14 10.89 8.01
C HIS A 61 4.52 11.92 8.94
N ARG A 62 4.86 11.83 10.22
CA ARG A 62 4.33 12.71 11.26
C ARG A 62 5.29 13.87 11.52
N HIS A 63 4.74 15.03 11.77
CA HIS A 63 5.50 16.23 12.09
C HIS A 63 5.15 16.72 13.49
N LEU A 64 6.04 17.50 14.09
CA LEU A 64 5.77 18.14 15.38
C LEU A 64 4.84 19.36 15.23
N ASP A 65 4.91 20.01 14.08
CA ASP A 65 4.32 21.34 13.85
C ASP A 65 3.28 21.36 12.72
N LYS A 66 3.20 20.31 11.93
CA LYS A 66 2.33 20.27 10.74
C LYS A 66 1.46 19.03 10.74
N VAL A 67 0.43 19.06 9.90
CA VAL A 67 -0.42 17.90 9.64
C VAL A 67 0.42 16.77 9.06
N SER A 68 0.11 15.56 9.45
CA SER A 68 0.78 14.36 8.94
C SER A 68 0.57 14.21 7.45
N GLU A 69 1.51 13.54 6.80
CA GLU A 69 1.48 13.25 5.38
C GLU A 69 1.48 11.76 5.13
N LEU A 70 0.77 11.34 4.09
CA LEU A 70 0.78 9.95 3.63
C LEU A 70 1.81 9.80 2.53
N TYR A 71 2.75 8.91 2.71
CA TYR A 71 3.79 8.64 1.72
C TYR A 71 3.55 7.26 1.13
N ILE A 72 3.18 7.22 -0.15
CA ILE A 72 3.01 5.96 -0.88
C ILE A 72 4.35 5.65 -1.52
N ASP A 73 5.05 4.66 -0.98
CA ASP A 73 6.41 4.33 -1.42
C ASP A 73 6.46 3.14 -2.37
N GLU A 74 5.37 2.39 -2.50
CA GLU A 74 5.39 1.25 -3.41
C GLU A 74 3.98 0.91 -3.91
N VAL A 75 3.86 0.68 -5.21
CA VAL A 75 2.64 0.17 -5.84
C VAL A 75 3.06 -0.86 -6.88
N GLY A 76 2.52 -2.06 -6.81
CA GLY A 76 2.81 -3.09 -7.78
C GLY A 76 1.57 -3.90 -8.13
N VAL A 77 1.44 -4.26 -9.39
CA VAL A 77 0.37 -5.12 -9.89
C VAL A 77 0.98 -6.14 -10.83
N SER A 78 0.63 -7.41 -10.63
CA SER A 78 1.11 -8.49 -11.50
C SER A 78 0.74 -8.21 -12.96
N PRO A 79 1.62 -8.53 -13.93
CA PRO A 79 1.35 -8.25 -15.34
C PRO A 79 0.02 -8.78 -15.85
N ALA A 80 -0.40 -9.96 -15.40
CA ALA A 80 -1.66 -10.57 -15.82
C ALA A 80 -2.89 -9.76 -15.34
N TYR A 81 -2.71 -8.89 -14.36
CA TYR A 81 -3.79 -8.13 -13.74
C TYR A 81 -3.70 -6.63 -14.01
N GLN A 82 -2.73 -6.20 -14.80
CA GLN A 82 -2.59 -4.79 -15.17
C GLN A 82 -3.72 -4.38 -16.12
N ARG A 83 -3.97 -3.06 -16.18
CA ARG A 83 -5.00 -2.45 -17.04
C ARG A 83 -6.44 -2.84 -16.67
N HIS A 84 -6.65 -3.21 -15.40
CA HIS A 84 -7.99 -3.51 -14.86
C HIS A 84 -8.40 -2.52 -13.77
N GLY A 85 -7.64 -1.43 -13.61
CA GLY A 85 -7.94 -0.42 -12.61
C GLY A 85 -7.59 -0.84 -11.17
N ILE A 86 -6.82 -1.89 -10.98
CA ILE A 86 -6.49 -2.43 -9.65
C ILE A 86 -5.61 -1.44 -8.88
N ALA A 87 -4.57 -0.91 -9.51
CA ALA A 87 -3.69 0.07 -8.87
C ALA A 87 -4.48 1.28 -8.39
N ARG A 88 -5.39 1.77 -9.22
CA ARG A 88 -6.24 2.91 -8.87
C ARG A 88 -7.14 2.61 -7.68
N LYS A 89 -7.74 1.42 -7.64
CA LYS A 89 -8.59 1.02 -6.51
C LYS A 89 -7.79 0.93 -5.22
N MET A 90 -6.58 0.40 -5.28
CA MET A 90 -5.69 0.34 -4.12
C MET A 90 -5.29 1.74 -3.66
N LEU A 91 -4.95 2.63 -4.59
CA LEU A 91 -4.59 4.00 -4.27
C LEU A 91 -5.76 4.75 -3.64
N ASP A 92 -6.96 4.62 -4.19
CA ASP A 92 -8.15 5.24 -3.62
C ASP A 92 -8.41 4.76 -2.18
N ALA A 93 -8.25 3.47 -1.95
CA ALA A 93 -8.38 2.90 -0.61
C ALA A 93 -7.31 3.43 0.34
N MET A 94 -6.08 3.57 -0.14
CA MET A 94 -4.98 4.10 0.68
C MET A 94 -5.19 5.59 0.99
N PHE A 95 -5.66 6.37 0.03
CA PHE A 95 -5.98 7.78 0.28
C PHE A 95 -7.07 7.92 1.34
N ALA A 96 -8.10 7.07 1.30
CA ALA A 96 -9.14 7.07 2.33
C ALA A 96 -8.57 6.75 3.71
N LEU A 97 -7.67 5.77 3.79
CA LEU A 97 -6.97 5.45 5.04
C LEU A 97 -6.14 6.62 5.55
N GLY A 98 -5.39 7.27 4.67
CA GLY A 98 -4.61 8.44 5.04
C GLY A 98 -5.46 9.54 5.63
N ARG A 99 -6.61 9.77 5.02
CA ARG A 99 -7.57 10.76 5.52
C ARG A 99 -8.09 10.39 6.91
N GLU A 100 -8.43 9.13 7.12
CA GLU A 100 -8.87 8.63 8.44
C GLU A 100 -7.79 8.79 9.50
N GLN A 101 -6.52 8.68 9.12
CA GLN A 101 -5.39 8.84 10.03
C GLN A 101 -4.96 10.29 10.22
N GLY A 102 -5.70 11.24 9.66
CA GLY A 102 -5.42 12.66 9.83
C GLY A 102 -4.37 13.24 8.90
N CYS A 103 -4.03 12.54 7.83
CA CYS A 103 -3.09 13.06 6.84
C CYS A 103 -3.74 14.14 5.97
N GLY A 104 -3.01 15.20 5.68
CA GLY A 104 -3.51 16.31 4.86
C GLY A 104 -3.17 16.19 3.39
N GLU A 105 -2.08 15.48 3.08
CA GLU A 105 -1.60 15.30 1.72
C GLU A 105 -1.08 13.89 1.54
N ALA A 106 -1.12 13.41 0.30
CA ALA A 106 -0.50 12.16 -0.09
C ALA A 106 0.59 12.44 -1.12
N TRP A 107 1.71 11.75 -0.95
CA TRP A 107 2.87 11.80 -1.84
C TRP A 107 3.07 10.44 -2.46
N VAL A 108 3.56 10.42 -3.70
CA VAL A 108 4.02 9.18 -4.34
C VAL A 108 5.53 9.27 -4.46
N GLY A 109 6.23 8.37 -3.77
CA GLY A 109 7.67 8.46 -3.58
C GLY A 109 8.48 7.86 -4.71
N THR A 110 8.09 8.03 -5.97
CA THR A 110 8.78 7.38 -7.08
C THR A 110 9.70 8.29 -7.87
N GLU A 111 9.61 9.62 -7.68
CA GLU A 111 10.32 10.56 -8.52
C GLU A 111 11.12 11.55 -7.69
N PRO A 112 12.21 12.10 -8.28
CA PRO A 112 13.02 13.10 -7.57
C PRO A 112 12.27 14.39 -7.26
N ASP A 113 11.27 14.72 -8.04
CA ASP A 113 10.47 15.93 -7.84
C ASP A 113 9.25 15.60 -6.98
N ASN A 114 9.45 15.52 -5.68
CA ASN A 114 8.37 15.19 -4.75
C ASN A 114 7.37 16.34 -4.62
N VAL A 115 6.38 16.33 -5.48
CA VAL A 115 5.20 17.20 -5.31
C VAL A 115 4.05 16.38 -4.76
N PRO A 116 3.17 16.95 -3.93
CA PRO A 116 2.04 16.21 -3.42
C PRO A 116 1.21 15.65 -4.56
N ALA A 117 0.97 14.34 -4.51
CA ALA A 117 0.15 13.68 -5.51
C ALA A 117 -1.32 14.03 -5.33
N ARG A 118 -1.72 14.29 -4.08
CA ARG A 118 -3.12 14.56 -3.78
C ARG A 118 -3.29 15.22 -2.42
N ALA A 119 -4.14 16.25 -2.37
CA ALA A 119 -4.63 16.78 -1.09
C ALA A 119 -5.70 15.84 -0.53
N LEU A 120 -5.62 15.54 0.72
CA LEU A 120 -6.55 14.66 1.43
C LEU A 120 -7.48 15.49 2.37
#